data_c4178cb87a4ee8c595b028772a8a7e78
#
_entry.id   c4178cb87a4ee8c595b028772a8a7e78
#
_cell.length_a   1.000
_cell.length_b   1.000
_cell.length_c   1.000
_cell.angle_alpha   90.00
_cell.angle_beta   90.00
_cell.angle_gamma   90.00
#
_symmetry.space_group_name_H-M   'P 1'
#
loop_
_entity.id
_entity.type
_entity.pdbx_description
1 polymer ?
#
loop_
_entity_poly.entity_id
_entity_poly.type
_entity_poly.pdbx_seq_one_letter_code
_entity_poly.pdbx_strand_id
1 'polypeptide(L)'
;MELCNVRYKNKQGIRLRAARLECIVLPDEGGKMVSLRERLSGEELLAQAEGGVYKELTFNGSYIDSECSAFDDLFPTVDPWYNGEREYADHGEVCRLPNAYIIRNDGMASLHLSVLSPFGDYVFRKSYKELEDGLEIAYEAENIGGKPLKAIWASHLMLKA
;
A
#
# COMPACT_ATOMS: atom_id res chain seq x y z
N MET A 1 -10.05 1.74 16.77
CA MET A 1 -8.86 1.07 16.17
C MET A 1 -7.63 1.33 17.02
N GLU A 2 -6.83 0.32 17.27
CA GLU A 2 -5.52 0.41 17.92
C GLU A 2 -4.41 0.35 16.88
N LEU A 3 -3.41 1.22 16.96
CA LEU A 3 -2.26 1.24 16.06
C LEU A 3 -0.96 1.05 16.85
N CYS A 4 -0.09 0.16 16.39
CA CYS A 4 1.23 -0.02 16.97
C CYS A 4 2.27 -0.45 15.94
N ASN A 5 3.52 -0.12 16.23
CA ASN A 5 4.64 -0.60 15.43
C ASN A 5 4.83 -2.10 15.62
N VAL A 6 5.07 -2.79 14.52
CA VAL A 6 5.34 -4.24 14.51
C VAL A 6 6.46 -4.56 13.52
N ARG A 7 6.96 -5.79 13.59
CA ARG A 7 7.87 -6.31 12.58
C ARG A 7 7.17 -7.40 11.78
N TYR A 8 7.23 -7.27 10.44
CA TYR A 8 6.79 -8.29 9.50
C TYR A 8 8.01 -8.75 8.70
N LYS A 9 8.37 -10.03 8.81
CA LYS A 9 9.65 -10.54 8.31
C LYS A 9 10.80 -9.63 8.80
N ASN A 10 11.61 -9.08 7.92
CA ASN A 10 12.71 -8.16 8.24
C ASN A 10 12.34 -6.66 8.11
N LYS A 11 11.05 -6.33 7.90
CA LYS A 11 10.57 -4.95 7.69
C LYS A 11 9.83 -4.39 8.91
N GLN A 12 9.89 -3.07 9.06
CA GLN A 12 9.07 -2.33 10.01
C GLN A 12 7.68 -2.11 9.41
N GLY A 13 6.65 -2.31 10.21
CA GLY A 13 5.27 -2.14 9.81
C GLY A 13 4.43 -1.50 10.90
N ILE A 14 3.22 -1.13 10.53
CA ILE A 14 2.18 -0.63 11.43
C ILE A 14 1.05 -1.65 11.44
N ARG A 15 0.75 -2.18 12.61
CA ARG A 15 -0.43 -3.01 12.83
C ARG A 15 -1.61 -2.13 13.18
N LEU A 16 -2.70 -2.33 12.46
CA LEU A 16 -4.00 -1.72 12.71
C LEU A 16 -4.94 -2.81 13.21
N ARG A 17 -5.48 -2.64 14.41
CA ARG A 17 -6.43 -3.57 15.02
C ARG A 17 -7.78 -2.89 15.19
N ALA A 18 -8.71 -3.21 14.32
CA ALA A 18 -10.11 -2.82 14.38
C ALA A 18 -10.94 -3.87 15.14
N ALA A 19 -12.25 -3.66 15.31
CA ALA A 19 -13.11 -4.59 16.05
C ALA A 19 -13.06 -6.02 15.48
N ARG A 20 -13.20 -6.18 14.17
CA ARG A 20 -13.27 -7.49 13.50
C ARG A 20 -12.03 -7.85 12.70
N LEU A 21 -11.25 -6.88 12.25
CA LEU A 21 -10.12 -7.06 11.37
C LEU A 21 -8.82 -6.55 12.00
N GLU A 22 -7.74 -7.24 11.70
CA GLU A 22 -6.38 -6.79 12.00
C GLU A 22 -5.58 -6.80 10.70
N CYS A 23 -4.87 -5.72 10.40
CA CYS A 23 -3.97 -5.69 9.25
C CYS A 23 -2.58 -5.15 9.62
N ILE A 24 -1.60 -5.47 8.78
CA ILE A 24 -0.23 -4.94 8.86
C ILE A 24 0.08 -4.22 7.56
N VAL A 25 0.51 -2.97 7.67
CA VAL A 25 0.91 -2.11 6.55
C VAL A 25 2.39 -1.79 6.66
N LEU A 26 3.11 -1.83 5.55
CA LEU A 26 4.52 -1.49 5.45
C LEU A 26 4.67 -0.13 4.72
N PRO A 27 4.82 1.01 5.44
CA PRO A 27 4.95 2.31 4.80
C PRO A 27 6.14 2.39 3.84
N ASP A 28 7.29 1.85 4.22
CA ASP A 28 8.51 1.91 3.41
C ASP A 28 8.48 1.04 2.15
N GLU A 29 7.49 0.14 2.04
CA GLU A 29 7.30 -0.78 0.92
C GLU A 29 6.02 -0.44 0.13
N GLY A 30 5.90 0.80 -0.31
CA GLY A 30 4.76 1.26 -1.10
C GLY A 30 3.43 1.39 -0.33
N GLY A 31 3.46 1.35 1.00
CA GLY A 31 2.22 1.29 1.80
C GLY A 31 1.48 -0.03 1.64
N LYS A 32 2.18 -1.10 1.25
CA LYS A 32 1.64 -2.45 1.05
C LYS A 32 0.97 -2.98 2.32
N MET A 33 -0.24 -3.50 2.21
CA MET A 33 -0.87 -4.29 3.27
C MET A 33 -0.44 -5.75 3.13
N VAL A 34 0.43 -6.20 4.03
CA VAL A 34 1.04 -7.55 3.96
C VAL A 34 0.30 -8.62 4.73
N SER A 35 -0.65 -8.25 5.56
CA SER A 35 -1.52 -9.17 6.31
C SER A 35 -2.87 -8.52 6.52
N LEU A 36 -3.93 -9.29 6.38
CA LEU A 36 -5.29 -8.93 6.74
C LEU A 36 -5.93 -10.18 7.39
N ARG A 37 -6.24 -10.09 8.68
CA ARG A 37 -6.78 -11.21 9.45
C ARG A 37 -8.17 -10.92 10.00
N GLU A 38 -9.02 -11.93 9.95
CA GLU A 38 -10.23 -11.95 10.76
C GLU A 38 -9.83 -12.28 12.22
N ARG A 39 -10.26 -11.44 13.18
CA ARG A 39 -9.71 -11.49 14.55
C ARG A 39 -10.22 -12.66 15.40
N LEU A 40 -11.43 -13.15 15.17
CA LEU A 40 -12.01 -14.23 15.98
C LEU A 40 -11.41 -15.58 15.60
N SER A 41 -11.28 -15.84 14.31
CA SER A 41 -10.69 -17.10 13.79
C SER A 41 -9.17 -17.03 13.73
N GLY A 42 -8.59 -15.84 13.62
CA GLY A 42 -7.17 -15.65 13.31
C GLY A 42 -6.81 -15.95 11.86
N GLU A 43 -7.81 -16.15 11.00
CA GLU A 43 -7.60 -16.51 9.59
C GLU A 43 -6.94 -15.36 8.82
N GLU A 44 -5.86 -15.68 8.10
CA GLU A 44 -5.21 -14.76 7.15
C GLU A 44 -5.98 -14.79 5.83
N LEU A 45 -6.45 -13.62 5.39
CA LEU A 45 -7.29 -13.48 4.20
C LEU A 45 -6.47 -13.20 2.94
N LEU A 46 -5.22 -12.73 3.08
CA LEU A 46 -4.37 -12.40 1.95
C LEU A 46 -3.44 -13.56 1.60
N ALA A 47 -3.18 -13.74 0.31
CA ALA A 47 -2.13 -14.64 -0.17
C ALA A 47 -0.77 -14.21 0.42
N GLN A 48 0.00 -15.14 0.91
CA GLN A 48 1.26 -14.91 1.57
C GLN A 48 2.42 -15.47 0.76
N ALA A 49 3.47 -14.67 0.56
CA ALA A 49 4.71 -15.16 -0.01
C ALA A 49 5.49 -15.99 1.01
N GLU A 50 6.07 -17.07 0.54
CA GLU A 50 6.91 -17.94 1.36
C GLU A 50 8.21 -17.26 1.79
N GLY A 51 8.81 -17.80 2.87
CA GLY A 51 10.10 -17.37 3.40
C GLY A 51 10.02 -16.29 4.47
N GLY A 52 11.14 -16.14 5.20
CA GLY A 52 11.25 -15.23 6.37
C GLY A 52 11.82 -13.86 6.05
N VAL A 53 12.24 -13.61 4.81
CA VAL A 53 12.83 -12.35 4.36
C VAL A 53 11.93 -11.74 3.30
N TYR A 54 11.60 -10.46 3.49
CA TYR A 54 10.80 -9.69 2.54
C TYR A 54 11.63 -9.38 1.28
N LYS A 55 11.07 -9.65 0.11
CA LYS A 55 11.70 -9.37 -1.18
C LYS A 55 11.31 -7.97 -1.65
N GLU A 56 12.22 -7.02 -1.51
CA GLU A 56 11.99 -5.63 -1.88
C GLU A 56 11.68 -5.45 -3.37
N LEU A 57 10.74 -4.56 -3.67
CA LEU A 57 10.47 -4.07 -5.00
C LEU A 57 11.25 -2.75 -5.22
N THR A 58 12.40 -2.82 -5.87
CA THR A 58 13.14 -1.61 -6.23
C THR A 58 12.45 -0.83 -7.34
N PHE A 59 12.76 0.46 -7.50
CA PHE A 59 12.07 1.33 -8.46
C PHE A 59 12.08 0.77 -9.90
N ASN A 60 13.20 0.20 -10.33
CA ASN A 60 13.34 -0.41 -11.66
C ASN A 60 13.28 -1.95 -11.63
N GLY A 61 12.89 -2.54 -10.50
CA GLY A 61 12.84 -3.98 -10.33
C GLY A 61 11.61 -4.62 -10.99
N SER A 62 11.69 -5.93 -11.22
CA SER A 62 10.57 -6.74 -11.67
C SER A 62 9.58 -6.96 -10.52
N TYR A 63 8.29 -6.69 -10.75
CA TYR A 63 7.25 -6.89 -9.73
C TYR A 63 7.13 -8.35 -9.32
N ILE A 64 7.17 -9.28 -10.29
CA ILE A 64 7.03 -10.72 -10.03
C ILE A 64 8.21 -11.33 -9.27
N ASP A 65 9.38 -10.70 -9.29
CA ASP A 65 10.58 -11.15 -8.57
C ASP A 65 10.65 -10.59 -7.15
N SER A 66 9.74 -9.68 -6.79
CA SER A 66 9.60 -9.08 -5.46
C SER A 66 8.69 -9.89 -4.54
N GLU A 67 8.24 -9.31 -3.42
CA GLU A 67 7.20 -9.85 -2.55
C GLU A 67 5.83 -9.79 -3.25
N CYS A 68 5.68 -10.53 -4.35
CA CYS A 68 4.47 -10.61 -5.15
C CYS A 68 3.37 -11.39 -4.41
N SER A 69 2.71 -10.75 -3.44
CA SER A 69 1.67 -11.32 -2.57
C SER A 69 0.86 -10.22 -1.90
N ALA A 70 -0.19 -10.59 -1.20
CA ALA A 70 -0.99 -9.72 -0.35
C ALA A 70 -1.70 -8.57 -1.10
N PHE A 71 -1.50 -7.29 -0.74
CA PHE A 71 -2.28 -6.19 -1.31
C PHE A 71 -1.42 -4.97 -1.62
N ASP A 72 -1.28 -4.66 -2.89
CA ASP A 72 -0.62 -3.48 -3.43
C ASP A 72 -1.58 -2.52 -4.09
N ASP A 73 -1.18 -1.25 -4.16
CA ASP A 73 -1.84 -0.22 -4.98
C ASP A 73 -0.98 0.08 -6.21
N LEU A 74 -1.61 0.10 -7.37
CA LEU A 74 -0.99 0.37 -8.65
C LEU A 74 -1.42 1.77 -9.11
N PHE A 75 -0.45 2.65 -9.31
CA PHE A 75 -0.65 4.01 -9.80
C PHE A 75 0.69 4.59 -10.27
N PRO A 76 0.79 5.40 -11.32
CA PRO A 76 -0.29 5.88 -12.21
C PRO A 76 -0.60 4.92 -13.38
N THR A 77 0.02 3.75 -13.44
CA THR A 77 -0.16 2.74 -14.49
C THR A 77 -0.35 1.36 -13.88
N VAL A 78 -0.93 0.43 -14.64
CA VAL A 78 -0.97 -1.00 -14.33
C VAL A 78 0.11 -1.73 -15.12
N ASP A 79 0.16 -1.50 -16.42
CA ASP A 79 1.17 -2.05 -17.33
C ASP A 79 2.29 -1.04 -17.59
N PRO A 80 3.47 -1.48 -18.05
CA PRO A 80 4.51 -0.59 -18.54
C PRO A 80 3.96 0.32 -19.63
N TRP A 81 4.24 1.61 -19.54
CA TRP A 81 3.74 2.59 -20.50
C TRP A 81 4.73 3.70 -20.77
N TYR A 82 4.85 4.10 -22.04
CA TYR A 82 5.61 5.27 -22.47
C TYR A 82 4.65 6.38 -22.91
N ASN A 83 4.72 7.53 -22.25
CA ASN A 83 3.80 8.65 -22.50
C ASN A 83 4.30 9.66 -23.58
N GLY A 84 5.42 9.38 -24.24
CA GLY A 84 6.10 10.28 -25.17
C GLY A 84 7.25 11.08 -24.52
N GLU A 85 7.32 11.15 -23.20
CA GLU A 85 8.37 11.84 -22.46
C GLU A 85 9.14 10.90 -21.53
N ARG A 86 8.46 9.91 -20.89
CA ARG A 86 9.07 8.94 -19.97
C ARG A 86 8.37 7.58 -20.00
N GLU A 87 9.08 6.60 -19.53
CA GLU A 87 8.56 5.27 -19.24
C GLU A 87 8.01 5.19 -17.81
N TYR A 88 6.87 4.51 -17.67
CA TYR A 88 6.31 4.10 -16.39
C TYR A 88 6.55 2.60 -16.20
N ALA A 89 6.91 2.23 -14.98
CA ALA A 89 7.17 0.85 -14.64
C ALA A 89 5.91 -0.02 -14.67
N ASP A 90 6.10 -1.30 -14.83
CA ASP A 90 5.09 -2.33 -14.60
C ASP A 90 4.53 -2.21 -13.15
N HIS A 91 3.21 -2.28 -12.99
CA HIS A 91 2.50 -2.05 -11.71
C HIS A 91 2.63 -0.61 -11.16
N GLY A 92 3.07 0.35 -11.99
CA GLY A 92 3.18 1.75 -11.62
C GLY A 92 4.32 2.06 -10.65
N GLU A 93 4.19 3.18 -9.95
CA GLU A 93 5.25 3.76 -9.12
C GLU A 93 4.97 3.65 -7.62
N VAL A 94 3.70 3.79 -7.20
CA VAL A 94 3.36 3.93 -5.76
C VAL A 94 3.72 2.70 -4.93
N CYS A 95 3.60 1.50 -5.48
CA CYS A 95 4.00 0.27 -4.79
C CYS A 95 5.51 0.10 -4.60
N ARG A 96 6.31 1.00 -5.20
CA ARG A 96 7.79 0.96 -5.20
C ARG A 96 8.44 2.03 -4.33
N LEU A 97 7.64 2.95 -3.80
CA LEU A 97 8.13 4.15 -3.14
C LEU A 97 7.81 4.11 -1.64
N PRO A 98 8.75 4.53 -0.80
CA PRO A 98 8.45 4.68 0.62
C PRO A 98 7.43 5.81 0.82
N ASN A 99 6.47 5.55 1.69
CA ASN A 99 5.43 6.50 2.05
C ASN A 99 5.80 7.22 3.36
N ALA A 100 5.67 8.54 3.39
CA ALA A 100 5.54 9.25 4.65
C ALA A 100 4.21 8.86 5.31
N TYR A 101 4.17 8.78 6.63
CA TYR A 101 2.93 8.44 7.33
C TYR A 101 2.71 9.26 8.60
N ILE A 102 1.43 9.39 8.97
CA ILE A 102 0.97 10.03 10.21
C ILE A 102 -0.10 9.14 10.84
N ILE A 103 0.03 8.89 12.14
CA ILE A 103 -1.02 8.29 12.96
C ILE A 103 -1.77 9.43 13.65
N ARG A 104 -3.09 9.50 13.46
CA ARG A 104 -3.97 10.46 14.14
C ARG A 104 -4.82 9.74 15.18
N ASN A 105 -5.04 10.40 16.31
CA ASN A 105 -5.83 9.89 17.45
C ASN A 105 -6.87 10.93 17.92
N ASP A 106 -7.32 11.82 17.05
CA ASP A 106 -8.26 12.91 17.30
C ASP A 106 -9.72 12.41 17.23
N GLY A 107 -10.11 11.61 18.21
CA GLY A 107 -11.46 11.03 18.35
C GLY A 107 -11.62 9.66 17.70
N MET A 108 -11.08 9.42 16.51
CA MET A 108 -11.05 8.13 15.85
C MET A 108 -9.66 7.86 15.29
N ALA A 109 -9.00 6.81 15.79
CA ALA A 109 -7.65 6.48 15.35
C ALA A 109 -7.62 6.15 13.84
N SER A 110 -6.64 6.72 13.13
CA SER A 110 -6.45 6.52 11.68
C SER A 110 -4.99 6.54 11.29
N LEU A 111 -4.65 5.80 10.23
CA LEU A 111 -3.33 5.82 9.60
C LEU A 111 -3.45 6.54 8.25
N HIS A 112 -2.61 7.52 8.02
CA HIS A 112 -2.52 8.25 6.76
C HIS A 112 -1.14 8.05 6.16
N LEU A 113 -1.09 7.66 4.90
CA LEU A 113 0.09 7.45 4.09
C LEU A 113 0.10 8.44 2.94
N SER A 114 1.27 8.88 2.54
CA SER A 114 1.43 9.82 1.43
C SER A 114 2.75 9.57 0.73
N VAL A 115 2.72 9.57 -0.59
CA VAL A 115 3.90 9.48 -1.45
C VAL A 115 3.84 10.55 -2.53
N LEU A 116 4.98 11.23 -2.72
CA LEU A 116 5.21 12.16 -3.82
C LEU A 116 5.82 11.39 -4.98
N SER A 117 5.27 11.57 -6.19
CA SER A 117 5.90 11.07 -7.41
C SER A 117 7.36 11.51 -7.51
N PRO A 118 8.29 10.64 -7.92
CA PRO A 118 9.69 10.99 -8.09
C PRO A 118 9.90 12.07 -9.17
N PHE A 119 8.89 12.34 -9.99
CA PHE A 119 8.90 13.35 -11.04
C PHE A 119 8.15 14.63 -10.66
N GLY A 120 7.55 14.67 -9.44
CA GLY A 120 6.87 15.86 -8.92
C GLY A 120 5.57 16.21 -9.63
N ASP A 121 4.91 15.25 -10.26
CA ASP A 121 3.69 15.48 -11.03
C ASP A 121 2.40 15.08 -10.27
N TYR A 122 2.50 14.23 -9.23
CA TYR A 122 1.35 13.90 -8.38
C TYR A 122 1.76 13.61 -6.94
N VAL A 123 0.77 13.71 -6.06
CA VAL A 123 0.79 13.15 -4.71
C VAL A 123 -0.30 12.08 -4.64
N PHE A 124 0.07 10.89 -4.16
CA PHE A 124 -0.88 9.82 -3.90
C PHE A 124 -1.01 9.61 -2.39
N ARG A 125 -2.25 9.54 -1.88
CA ARG A 125 -2.55 9.39 -0.46
C ARG A 125 -3.46 8.18 -0.25
N LYS A 126 -3.24 7.50 0.86
CA LYS A 126 -4.03 6.36 1.31
C LYS A 126 -4.29 6.52 2.80
N SER A 127 -5.49 6.27 3.25
CA SER A 127 -5.80 6.31 4.67
C SER A 127 -6.66 5.14 5.11
N TYR A 128 -6.48 4.76 6.37
CA TYR A 128 -7.20 3.67 7.01
C TYR A 128 -7.96 4.18 8.22
N LYS A 129 -9.22 3.82 8.32
CA LYS A 129 -10.03 4.05 9.53
C LYS A 129 -10.95 2.87 9.80
N GLU A 130 -11.29 2.68 11.07
CA GLU A 130 -12.23 1.66 11.50
C GLU A 130 -13.66 2.06 11.13
N LEU A 131 -14.42 1.10 10.64
CA LEU A 131 -15.87 1.11 10.58
C LEU A 131 -16.45 0.12 11.57
N GLU A 132 -17.75 0.18 11.84
CA GLU A 132 -18.45 -0.71 12.76
C GLU A 132 -18.20 -2.20 12.43
N ASP A 133 -18.26 -2.56 11.14
CA ASP A 133 -18.13 -3.94 10.66
C ASP A 133 -16.86 -4.18 9.81
N GLY A 134 -15.91 -3.23 9.77
CA GLY A 134 -14.78 -3.39 8.89
C GLY A 134 -13.70 -2.33 8.99
N LEU A 135 -12.98 -2.19 7.91
CA LEU A 135 -11.90 -1.23 7.74
C LEU A 135 -12.13 -0.46 6.43
N GLU A 136 -12.23 0.85 6.51
CA GLU A 136 -12.25 1.70 5.33
C GLU A 136 -10.83 2.02 4.89
N ILE A 137 -10.59 1.91 3.59
CA ILE A 137 -9.37 2.38 2.93
C ILE A 137 -9.79 3.46 1.92
N ALA A 138 -9.41 4.70 2.18
CA ALA A 138 -9.70 5.82 1.29
C ALA A 138 -8.45 6.23 0.51
N TYR A 139 -8.63 6.61 -0.74
CA TYR A 139 -7.59 6.98 -1.67
C TYR A 139 -7.81 8.38 -2.23
N GLU A 140 -6.71 9.08 -2.46
CA GLU A 140 -6.70 10.37 -3.12
C GLU A 140 -5.46 10.45 -4.03
N ALA A 141 -5.66 10.88 -5.27
CA ALA A 141 -4.58 11.23 -6.18
C ALA A 141 -4.75 12.70 -6.59
N GLU A 142 -3.73 13.51 -6.31
CA GLU A 142 -3.69 14.95 -6.62
C GLU A 142 -2.65 15.19 -7.71
N ASN A 143 -3.08 15.74 -8.83
CA ASN A 143 -2.17 16.24 -9.86
C ASN A 143 -1.60 17.59 -9.40
N ILE A 144 -0.31 17.61 -9.09
CA ILE A 144 0.44 18.83 -8.71
C ILE A 144 1.36 19.33 -9.81
N GLY A 145 1.39 18.62 -10.95
CA GLY A 145 2.17 19.01 -12.14
C GLY A 145 1.49 20.12 -12.95
N GLY A 146 2.26 20.74 -13.83
CA GLY A 146 1.76 21.78 -14.73
C GLY A 146 1.03 21.26 -15.98
N LYS A 147 0.89 19.93 -16.14
CA LYS A 147 0.26 19.28 -17.29
C LYS A 147 -0.84 18.30 -16.83
N PRO A 148 -1.84 18.00 -17.67
CA PRO A 148 -2.79 16.94 -17.37
C PRO A 148 -2.08 15.60 -17.15
N LEU A 149 -2.39 14.91 -16.04
CA LEU A 149 -1.92 13.56 -15.75
C LEU A 149 -2.94 12.55 -16.27
N LYS A 150 -2.52 11.69 -17.22
CA LYS A 150 -3.28 10.50 -17.59
C LYS A 150 -2.86 9.38 -16.66
N ALA A 151 -3.79 8.87 -15.87
CA ALA A 151 -3.49 7.85 -14.89
C ALA A 151 -4.63 6.84 -14.79
N ILE A 152 -4.27 5.63 -14.37
CA ILE A 152 -5.18 4.58 -13.93
C ILE A 152 -4.75 4.17 -12.52
N TRP A 153 -5.72 3.88 -11.67
CA TRP A 153 -5.50 3.27 -10.38
C TRP A 153 -6.14 1.89 -10.34
N ALA A 154 -5.43 0.94 -9.74
CA ALA A 154 -6.00 -0.37 -9.42
C ALA A 154 -5.52 -0.83 -8.04
N SER A 155 -6.39 -1.54 -7.33
CA SER A 155 -6.03 -2.28 -6.13
C SER A 155 -5.71 -3.72 -6.51
N HIS A 156 -4.48 -4.16 -6.27
CA HIS A 156 -4.03 -5.51 -6.56
C HIS A 156 -4.15 -6.39 -5.30
N LEU A 157 -5.37 -6.78 -5.00
CA LEU A 157 -5.72 -7.57 -3.82
C LEU A 157 -5.63 -9.06 -4.14
N MET A 158 -4.63 -9.74 -3.62
CA MET A 158 -4.45 -11.19 -3.76
C MET A 158 -5.01 -11.89 -2.52
N LEU A 159 -6.15 -12.55 -2.67
CA LEU A 159 -6.79 -13.31 -1.60
C LEU A 159 -6.19 -14.72 -1.50
N LYS A 160 -6.23 -15.24 -0.29
CA LYS A 160 -5.92 -16.65 -0.05
C LYS A 160 -7.04 -17.52 -0.64
N ALA A 161 -6.67 -18.50 -1.44
CA ALA A 161 -7.58 -19.52 -1.97
C ALA A 161 -7.90 -20.60 -0.92
#